data_3485a25d44aa6fcffd7e57accb4713a6
#
_entry.id   3485a25d44aa6fcffd7e57accb4713a6
#
_cell.length_a   1.000
_cell.length_b   1.000
_cell.length_c   1.000
_cell.angle_alpha   90.00
_cell.angle_beta   90.00
_cell.angle_gamma   90.00
#
_symmetry.space_group_name_H-M   'P 1'
#
loop_
_entity.id
_entity.type
_entity.pdbx_description
1 polymer ?
#
loop_
_entity_poly.entity_id
_entity_poly.type
_entity_poly.pdbx_seq_one_letter_code
_entity_poly.pdbx_strand_id
1 'polypeptide(L)'
;MSCTKESRMLPKWCMYYRELPEDRLLTIQSKGYQSKDTMAVRSVSVENPDGTVARYDGSPVKDPAESFVTYMQPYVTVSPDGTRLAVASGYGAILETFDISDGIENISTSYYLDPDVTVTGGTSVRSDDSVFGIGGMCSTDDMVFCSYDGETRYGDMRRRPREERPLIYRNIATFDWLGRPQILYRSEYRVMYLCADENDGSRIYAILSDNEGRYYIGVAGF
;
A
#
# COMPACT_ATOMS: atom_id res chain seq x y z
N MET A 1 -9.49 -24.52 -26.44
CA MET A 1 -9.83 -24.17 -25.04
C MET A 1 -10.53 -22.82 -25.05
N SER A 2 -11.84 -22.77 -24.86
CA SER A 2 -12.58 -21.51 -24.74
C SER A 2 -12.49 -21.05 -23.31
N CYS A 3 -11.73 -19.98 -23.05
CA CYS A 3 -11.68 -19.34 -21.75
C CYS A 3 -12.92 -18.45 -21.63
N THR A 4 -14.01 -18.99 -21.14
CA THR A 4 -15.16 -18.21 -20.68
C THR A 4 -14.91 -17.83 -19.23
N LYS A 5 -13.98 -16.86 -18.99
CA LYS A 5 -13.98 -16.14 -17.72
C LYS A 5 -15.25 -15.29 -17.71
N GLU A 6 -16.13 -15.57 -16.80
CA GLU A 6 -17.21 -14.64 -16.48
C GLU A 6 -16.57 -13.33 -16.04
N SER A 7 -16.92 -12.24 -16.71
CA SER A 7 -16.39 -10.93 -16.37
C SER A 7 -17.09 -10.45 -15.10
N ARG A 8 -16.41 -10.48 -13.96
CA ARG A 8 -16.89 -9.81 -12.75
C ARG A 8 -16.80 -8.30 -12.93
N MET A 9 -17.89 -7.60 -12.68
CA MET A 9 -17.93 -6.14 -12.74
C MET A 9 -17.36 -5.59 -11.43
N LEU A 10 -16.22 -4.87 -11.52
CA LEU A 10 -15.62 -4.23 -10.34
C LEU A 10 -16.52 -3.11 -9.82
N PRO A 11 -16.55 -2.90 -8.49
CA PRO A 11 -17.30 -1.81 -7.89
C PRO A 11 -16.82 -0.45 -8.40
N LYS A 12 -17.74 0.53 -8.45
CA LYS A 12 -17.39 1.92 -8.74
C LYS A 12 -16.40 2.44 -7.70
N TRP A 13 -15.36 3.18 -8.15
CA TRP A 13 -14.28 3.72 -7.30
C TRP A 13 -13.36 2.64 -6.69
N CYS A 14 -13.24 1.48 -7.34
CA CYS A 14 -12.26 0.48 -6.97
C CYS A 14 -10.84 0.98 -7.23
N MET A 15 -10.05 1.11 -6.18
CA MET A 15 -8.64 1.56 -6.24
C MET A 15 -7.68 0.38 -6.34
N TYR A 16 -8.08 -0.75 -5.81
CA TYR A 16 -7.31 -1.99 -5.83
C TYR A 16 -8.24 -3.20 -5.88
N TYR A 17 -7.87 -4.22 -6.59
CA TYR A 17 -8.52 -5.52 -6.55
C TYR A 17 -7.50 -6.65 -6.70
N ARG A 18 -7.80 -7.77 -6.10
CA ARG A 18 -7.00 -9.00 -6.20
C ARG A 18 -7.90 -10.23 -6.07
N GLU A 19 -7.71 -11.19 -6.96
CA GLU A 19 -8.25 -12.54 -6.78
C GLU A 19 -7.45 -13.24 -5.67
N LEU A 20 -8.16 -13.80 -4.71
CA LEU A 20 -7.62 -14.56 -3.59
C LEU A 20 -7.82 -16.05 -3.84
N PRO A 21 -7.15 -16.94 -3.09
CA PRO A 21 -7.48 -18.37 -3.08
C PRO A 21 -8.98 -18.63 -2.87
N GLU A 22 -9.46 -19.77 -3.37
CA GLU A 22 -10.86 -20.19 -3.27
C GLU A 22 -11.85 -19.26 -3.99
N ASP A 23 -11.42 -18.65 -5.10
CA ASP A 23 -12.22 -17.74 -5.94
C ASP A 23 -12.81 -16.52 -5.19
N ARG A 24 -12.22 -16.14 -4.06
CA ARG A 24 -12.59 -14.92 -3.33
C ARG A 24 -12.05 -13.70 -4.06
N LEU A 25 -12.71 -12.55 -3.91
CA LEU A 25 -12.29 -11.28 -4.51
C LEU A 25 -12.10 -10.22 -3.43
N LEU A 26 -10.87 -9.76 -3.26
CA LEU A 26 -10.55 -8.58 -2.45
C LEU A 26 -10.72 -7.31 -3.29
N THR A 27 -11.40 -6.32 -2.75
CA THR A 27 -11.47 -4.98 -3.33
C THR A 27 -11.24 -3.90 -2.27
N ILE A 28 -10.52 -2.84 -2.65
CA ILE A 28 -10.40 -1.62 -1.85
C ILE A 28 -10.99 -0.48 -2.65
N GLN A 29 -11.98 0.19 -2.06
CA GLN A 29 -12.66 1.31 -2.65
C GLN A 29 -12.33 2.58 -1.87
N SER A 30 -12.19 3.69 -2.58
CA SER A 30 -12.11 5.01 -1.99
C SER A 30 -13.16 5.88 -2.64
N LYS A 31 -14.19 6.26 -1.88
CA LYS A 31 -15.22 7.17 -2.34
C LYS A 31 -14.68 8.59 -2.25
N GLY A 32 -14.72 9.31 -3.36
CA GLY A 32 -14.32 10.71 -3.39
C GLY A 32 -15.11 11.54 -2.40
N TYR A 33 -14.43 12.44 -1.77
CA TYR A 33 -14.87 13.38 -0.75
C TYR A 33 -16.08 14.27 -1.14
N GLN A 34 -16.44 14.37 -2.43
CA GLN A 34 -17.55 15.20 -2.91
C GLN A 34 -18.95 14.60 -2.71
N SER A 35 -19.06 13.38 -2.23
CA SER A 35 -20.36 12.81 -1.88
C SER A 35 -20.80 13.39 -0.54
N LYS A 36 -21.85 14.21 -0.56
CA LYS A 36 -22.52 14.70 0.66
C LYS A 36 -23.13 13.59 1.52
N ASP A 37 -23.20 12.40 0.98
CA ASP A 37 -23.61 11.20 1.69
C ASP A 37 -22.37 10.58 2.35
N THR A 38 -22.10 11.13 3.48
CA THR A 38 -21.37 10.62 4.63
C THR A 38 -20.93 9.18 4.59
N MET A 39 -19.75 8.97 5.12
CA MET A 39 -19.28 7.76 5.74
C MET A 39 -18.39 6.91 4.86
N ALA A 40 -17.38 6.40 5.45
CA ALA A 40 -16.35 5.54 4.92
C ALA A 40 -15.77 6.01 3.57
N VAL A 41 -14.85 6.93 3.67
CA VAL A 41 -14.02 7.36 2.54
C VAL A 41 -13.29 6.16 1.93
N ARG A 42 -13.03 5.14 2.75
CA ARG A 42 -12.39 3.89 2.34
C ARG A 42 -13.18 2.68 2.83
N SER A 43 -13.32 1.66 1.98
CA SER A 43 -13.79 0.36 2.38
C SER A 43 -12.93 -0.76 1.82
N VAL A 44 -12.66 -1.76 2.63
CA VAL A 44 -12.06 -3.03 2.26
C VAL A 44 -13.18 -4.07 2.20
N SER A 45 -13.26 -4.85 1.15
CA SER A 45 -14.30 -5.89 1.00
C SER A 45 -13.69 -7.17 0.46
N VAL A 46 -14.15 -8.29 0.98
CA VAL A 46 -13.87 -9.63 0.46
C VAL A 46 -15.21 -10.27 0.08
N GLU A 47 -15.35 -10.55 -1.20
CA GLU A 47 -16.50 -11.27 -1.75
C GLU A 47 -16.15 -12.76 -1.90
N ASN A 48 -16.97 -13.62 -1.32
CA ASN A 48 -16.87 -15.07 -1.42
C ASN A 48 -17.58 -15.60 -2.68
N PRO A 49 -17.28 -16.82 -3.12
CA PRO A 49 -17.91 -17.45 -4.30
C PRO A 49 -19.43 -17.58 -4.20
N ASP A 50 -19.97 -17.68 -3.00
CA ASP A 50 -21.42 -17.78 -2.73
C ASP A 50 -22.13 -16.42 -2.78
N GLY A 51 -21.37 -15.33 -3.05
CA GLY A 51 -21.87 -13.95 -3.12
C GLY A 51 -21.97 -13.26 -1.76
N THR A 52 -21.54 -13.90 -0.67
CA THR A 52 -21.43 -13.22 0.63
C THR A 52 -20.28 -12.23 0.61
N VAL A 53 -20.45 -11.07 1.25
CA VAL A 53 -19.44 -10.00 1.27
C VAL A 53 -19.13 -9.63 2.72
N ALA A 54 -17.88 -9.86 3.11
CA ALA A 54 -17.33 -9.26 4.31
C ALA A 54 -16.84 -7.84 4.00
N ARG A 55 -17.04 -6.90 4.92
CA ARG A 55 -16.68 -5.51 4.70
C ARG A 55 -16.16 -4.83 5.95
N TYR A 56 -15.11 -4.04 5.78
CA TYR A 56 -14.58 -3.12 6.78
C TYR A 56 -14.63 -1.70 6.24
N ASP A 57 -15.40 -0.84 6.91
CA ASP A 57 -15.51 0.58 6.61
C ASP A 57 -14.76 1.36 7.68
N GLY A 58 -13.60 1.89 7.32
CA GLY A 58 -12.78 2.62 8.27
C GLY A 58 -11.55 3.27 7.66
N SER A 59 -11.06 4.28 8.36
CA SER A 59 -9.80 4.92 8.06
C SER A 59 -9.14 5.35 9.36
N PRO A 60 -7.82 5.17 9.50
CA PRO A 60 -7.09 5.73 10.64
C PRO A 60 -7.03 7.26 10.62
N VAL A 61 -7.17 7.88 9.45
CA VAL A 61 -7.29 9.33 9.31
C VAL A 61 -8.76 9.73 9.45
N LYS A 62 -9.08 10.52 10.47
CA LYS A 62 -10.46 10.83 10.85
C LYS A 62 -11.15 11.83 9.91
N ASP A 63 -10.42 12.83 9.42
CA ASP A 63 -10.98 13.79 8.47
C ASP A 63 -11.20 13.10 7.12
N PRO A 64 -12.41 13.14 6.54
CA PRO A 64 -12.71 12.44 5.28
C PRO A 64 -11.91 12.92 4.09
N ALA A 65 -11.57 14.20 4.02
CA ALA A 65 -10.82 14.74 2.90
C ALA A 65 -9.33 14.39 3.00
N GLU A 66 -8.76 14.45 4.20
CA GLU A 66 -7.40 13.99 4.46
C GLU A 66 -7.28 12.49 4.24
N SER A 67 -8.25 11.71 4.71
CA SER A 67 -8.29 10.26 4.49
C SER A 67 -8.35 9.91 3.00
N PHE A 68 -9.17 10.61 2.23
CA PHE A 68 -9.26 10.38 0.79
C PHE A 68 -7.90 10.56 0.11
N VAL A 69 -7.19 11.64 0.41
CA VAL A 69 -5.88 11.91 -0.19
C VAL A 69 -4.82 10.93 0.30
N THR A 70 -4.81 10.65 1.59
CA THR A 70 -3.86 9.72 2.21
C THR A 70 -3.93 8.32 1.58
N TYR A 71 -5.14 7.88 1.23
CA TYR A 71 -5.39 6.55 0.64
C TYR A 71 -5.84 6.58 -0.83
N MET A 72 -5.62 7.68 -1.55
CA MET A 72 -5.97 7.77 -2.97
C MET A 72 -5.20 6.75 -3.83
N GLN A 73 -3.98 6.43 -3.42
CA GLN A 73 -3.14 5.39 -4.02
C GLN A 73 -2.54 4.55 -2.89
N PRO A 74 -3.33 3.62 -2.30
CA PRO A 74 -2.81 2.78 -1.24
C PRO A 74 -1.83 1.77 -1.80
N TYR A 75 -0.81 1.45 -1.03
CA TYR A 75 0.03 0.30 -1.27
C TYR A 75 -0.58 -0.90 -0.56
N VAL A 76 -0.62 -2.03 -1.23
CA VAL A 76 -1.37 -3.21 -0.77
C VAL A 76 -0.57 -4.46 -1.03
N THR A 77 -0.55 -5.36 -0.05
CA THR A 77 -0.09 -6.74 -0.24
C THR A 77 -0.97 -7.70 0.53
N VAL A 78 -1.03 -8.93 0.05
CA VAL A 78 -1.80 -10.03 0.65
C VAL A 78 -0.85 -11.20 0.84
N SER A 79 -0.93 -11.88 1.98
CA SER A 79 -0.17 -13.10 2.23
C SER A 79 -0.39 -14.16 1.13
N PRO A 80 0.58 -15.00 0.83
CA PRO A 80 0.45 -16.06 -0.18
C PRO A 80 -0.78 -16.95 0.00
N ASP A 81 -1.13 -17.27 1.24
CA ASP A 81 -2.32 -18.06 1.59
C ASP A 81 -3.66 -17.30 1.46
N GLY A 82 -3.61 -15.97 1.23
CA GLY A 82 -4.80 -15.13 1.08
C GLY A 82 -5.57 -14.86 2.37
N THR A 83 -4.97 -15.10 3.54
CA THR A 83 -5.63 -14.91 4.85
C THR A 83 -5.34 -13.58 5.52
N ARG A 84 -4.26 -12.88 5.10
CA ARG A 84 -3.84 -11.61 5.69
C ARG A 84 -3.67 -10.54 4.63
N LEU A 85 -4.00 -9.32 5.00
CA LEU A 85 -3.89 -8.15 4.15
C LEU A 85 -3.09 -7.07 4.88
N ALA A 86 -2.17 -6.43 4.18
CA ALA A 86 -1.55 -5.19 4.63
C ALA A 86 -1.87 -4.05 3.66
N VAL A 87 -2.25 -2.91 4.23
CA VAL A 87 -2.58 -1.68 3.49
C VAL A 87 -1.73 -0.55 4.06
N ALA A 88 -0.98 0.12 3.20
CA ALA A 88 -0.24 1.31 3.60
C ALA A 88 -0.77 2.55 2.90
N SER A 89 -0.66 3.69 3.58
CA SER A 89 -1.03 4.98 3.03
C SER A 89 -0.11 5.39 1.89
N GLY A 90 -0.66 6.05 0.86
CA GLY A 90 0.13 6.63 -0.22
C GLY A 90 0.93 7.87 0.18
N TYR A 91 0.54 8.51 1.28
CA TYR A 91 1.21 9.66 1.89
C TYR A 91 1.49 9.38 3.36
N GLY A 92 2.63 9.86 3.86
CA GLY A 92 3.10 9.46 5.18
C GLY A 92 3.50 7.98 5.24
N ALA A 93 3.41 7.38 6.40
CA ALA A 93 3.66 5.95 6.59
C ALA A 93 2.73 5.39 7.66
N ILE A 94 1.48 5.17 7.28
CA ILE A 94 0.50 4.46 8.10
C ILE A 94 0.40 3.05 7.52
N LEU A 95 0.63 2.04 8.33
CA LEU A 95 0.50 0.64 7.97
C LEU A 95 -0.62 0.00 8.78
N GLU A 96 -1.58 -0.59 8.08
CA GLU A 96 -2.65 -1.38 8.67
C GLU A 96 -2.52 -2.83 8.25
N THR A 97 -2.77 -3.74 9.16
CA THR A 97 -2.83 -5.17 8.89
C THR A 97 -4.20 -5.72 9.28
N PHE A 98 -4.68 -6.68 8.50
CA PHE A 98 -6.00 -7.28 8.65
C PHE A 98 -5.90 -8.79 8.56
N ASP A 99 -6.74 -9.48 9.33
CA ASP A 99 -7.15 -10.85 9.06
C ASP A 99 -8.33 -10.81 8.08
N ILE A 100 -8.24 -11.60 7.02
CA ILE A 100 -9.26 -11.69 5.97
C ILE A 100 -9.65 -13.15 5.69
N SER A 101 -9.40 -14.06 6.63
CA SER A 101 -9.73 -15.49 6.51
C SER A 101 -11.24 -15.74 6.51
N ASP A 102 -11.93 -15.34 7.59
CA ASP A 102 -13.36 -15.58 7.82
C ASP A 102 -14.21 -14.30 7.90
N GLY A 103 -13.63 -13.19 7.47
CA GLY A 103 -14.24 -11.87 7.59
C GLY A 103 -13.22 -10.79 7.28
N ILE A 104 -13.36 -9.63 7.87
CA ILE A 104 -12.32 -8.59 7.84
C ILE A 104 -12.17 -8.01 9.24
N GLU A 105 -11.05 -8.29 9.88
CA GLU A 105 -10.70 -7.77 11.19
C GLU A 105 -9.40 -6.95 11.10
N ASN A 106 -9.41 -5.72 11.58
CA ASN A 106 -8.18 -4.93 11.69
C ASN A 106 -7.35 -5.46 12.87
N ILE A 107 -6.17 -6.02 12.58
CA ILE A 107 -5.27 -6.56 13.60
C ILE A 107 -4.46 -5.44 14.22
N SER A 108 -3.90 -4.56 13.39
CA SER A 108 -3.11 -3.43 13.87
C SER A 108 -3.15 -2.23 12.95
N THR A 109 -2.92 -1.06 13.53
CA THR A 109 -2.72 0.20 12.81
C THR A 109 -1.52 0.90 13.43
N SER A 110 -0.47 1.06 12.64
CA SER A 110 0.80 1.66 13.06
C SER A 110 1.07 2.96 12.31
N TYR A 111 1.42 4.00 13.05
CA TYR A 111 1.74 5.33 12.51
C TYR A 111 3.25 5.55 12.64
N TYR A 112 3.97 5.52 11.52
CA TYR A 112 5.41 5.77 11.49
C TYR A 112 5.72 7.21 11.08
N LEU A 113 4.93 7.76 10.17
CA LEU A 113 5.01 9.15 9.72
C LEU A 113 3.58 9.65 9.46
N ASP A 114 3.28 10.83 9.98
CA ASP A 114 2.02 11.50 9.68
C ASP A 114 1.94 11.88 8.19
N PRO A 115 0.77 11.78 7.57
CA PRO A 115 0.60 12.12 6.15
C PRO A 115 0.82 13.60 5.85
N ASP A 116 0.70 14.49 6.83
CA ASP A 116 0.87 15.95 6.72
C ASP A 116 0.23 16.53 5.46
N VAL A 117 -1.09 16.39 5.38
CA VAL A 117 -1.90 16.81 4.26
C VAL A 117 -2.75 18.00 4.68
N THR A 118 -2.77 19.05 3.87
CA THR A 118 -3.63 20.22 4.07
C THR A 118 -4.77 20.19 3.08
N VAL A 119 -6.01 20.38 3.58
CA VAL A 119 -7.20 20.51 2.74
C VAL A 119 -7.58 21.98 2.62
N THR A 120 -7.50 22.52 1.42
CA THR A 120 -7.84 23.91 1.12
C THR A 120 -8.84 23.97 -0.02
N GLY A 121 -9.98 24.64 0.19
CA GLY A 121 -10.99 24.85 -0.85
C GLY A 121 -11.57 23.56 -1.45
N GLY A 122 -11.61 22.49 -0.66
CA GLY A 122 -12.06 21.18 -1.10
C GLY A 122 -11.03 20.38 -1.92
N THR A 123 -9.81 20.87 -2.02
CA THR A 123 -8.69 20.18 -2.65
C THR A 123 -7.62 19.90 -1.59
N SER A 124 -7.16 18.67 -1.52
CA SER A 124 -6.10 18.30 -0.60
C SER A 124 -4.75 18.54 -1.25
N VAL A 125 -3.84 19.14 -0.50
CA VAL A 125 -2.49 19.44 -0.94
C VAL A 125 -1.51 18.81 0.04
N ARG A 126 -0.52 18.09 -0.49
CA ARG A 126 0.60 17.64 0.32
C ARG A 126 1.42 18.84 0.76
N SER A 127 1.70 18.93 2.05
CA SER A 127 2.60 19.92 2.61
C SER A 127 4.03 19.77 2.04
N ASP A 128 4.76 20.86 1.94
CA ASP A 128 6.18 20.82 1.59
C ASP A 128 7.03 20.08 2.65
N ASP A 129 6.55 20.01 3.89
CA ASP A 129 7.19 19.28 5.00
C ASP A 129 6.83 17.80 5.05
N SER A 130 5.84 17.37 4.29
CA SER A 130 5.43 15.97 4.14
C SER A 130 6.62 15.09 3.75
N VAL A 131 6.85 14.01 4.47
CA VAL A 131 7.95 13.08 4.21
C VAL A 131 7.44 11.90 3.37
N PHE A 132 8.25 11.44 2.41
CA PHE A 132 7.96 10.20 1.70
C PHE A 132 8.11 9.02 2.67
N GLY A 133 7.11 8.17 2.74
CA GLY A 133 7.07 7.05 3.67
C GLY A 133 7.17 5.70 2.98
N ILE A 134 6.06 4.95 2.99
CA ILE A 134 5.96 3.63 2.38
C ILE A 134 5.71 3.78 0.87
N GLY A 135 6.37 2.93 0.08
CA GLY A 135 6.18 2.74 -1.35
C GLY A 135 5.65 1.34 -1.68
N GLY A 136 6.14 0.72 -2.76
CA GLY A 136 5.72 -0.61 -3.18
C GLY A 136 5.87 -1.67 -2.09
N MET A 137 4.95 -2.64 -2.06
CA MET A 137 4.89 -3.68 -1.03
C MET A 137 4.82 -5.08 -1.63
N CYS A 138 5.36 -6.05 -0.91
CA CYS A 138 5.11 -7.48 -1.09
C CYS A 138 5.13 -8.18 0.27
N SER A 139 4.73 -9.45 0.32
CA SER A 139 4.71 -10.21 1.56
C SER A 139 5.01 -11.69 1.34
N THR A 140 5.50 -12.31 2.40
CA THR A 140 5.52 -13.75 2.62
C THR A 140 4.46 -14.13 3.67
N ASP A 141 4.39 -15.39 4.05
CA ASP A 141 3.49 -15.82 5.13
C ASP A 141 3.85 -15.19 6.48
N ASP A 142 5.10 -14.84 6.70
CA ASP A 142 5.58 -14.33 7.99
C ASP A 142 5.76 -12.82 8.03
N MET A 143 6.04 -12.17 6.88
CA MET A 143 6.51 -10.79 6.85
C MET A 143 5.92 -9.97 5.71
N VAL A 144 5.82 -8.67 5.96
CA VAL A 144 5.52 -7.63 4.99
C VAL A 144 6.79 -6.85 4.68
N PHE A 145 7.09 -6.66 3.39
CA PHE A 145 8.22 -5.88 2.88
C PHE A 145 7.70 -4.66 2.14
N CYS A 146 8.33 -3.52 2.35
CA CYS A 146 7.99 -2.33 1.60
C CYS A 146 9.22 -1.50 1.26
N SER A 147 9.20 -0.85 0.11
CA SER A 147 10.15 0.23 -0.15
C SER A 147 9.84 1.39 0.78
N TYR A 148 10.87 2.00 1.37
CA TYR A 148 10.71 3.02 2.41
C TYR A 148 11.72 4.16 2.23
N ASP A 149 11.29 5.38 2.53
CA ASP A 149 12.18 6.53 2.55
C ASP A 149 12.34 7.05 3.99
N GLY A 150 11.40 7.80 4.50
CA GLY A 150 11.38 8.29 5.88
C GLY A 150 12.18 9.56 6.14
N GLU A 151 12.91 10.07 5.15
CA GLU A 151 13.81 11.23 5.31
C GLU A 151 13.52 12.35 4.31
N THR A 152 13.18 12.02 3.07
CA THR A 152 13.04 12.99 1.98
C THR A 152 11.74 13.76 2.08
N ARG A 153 11.80 15.09 2.13
CA ARG A 153 10.63 15.96 2.14
C ARG A 153 10.13 16.24 0.73
N TYR A 154 8.82 16.34 0.59
CA TYR A 154 8.17 16.64 -0.68
C TYR A 154 8.59 18.00 -1.25
N GLY A 155 8.71 19.03 -0.40
CA GLY A 155 9.17 20.35 -0.80
C GLY A 155 10.58 20.35 -1.38
N ASP A 156 11.49 19.54 -0.84
CA ASP A 156 12.85 19.41 -1.37
C ASP A 156 12.85 18.76 -2.75
N MET A 157 12.02 17.71 -2.94
CA MET A 157 11.85 17.07 -4.25
C MET A 157 11.27 18.03 -5.28
N ARG A 158 10.30 18.86 -4.90
CA ARG A 158 9.61 19.79 -5.81
C ARG A 158 10.49 20.95 -6.23
N ARG A 159 11.31 21.50 -5.32
CA ARG A 159 12.15 22.68 -5.57
C ARG A 159 13.42 22.38 -6.36
N ARG A 160 13.89 21.14 -6.36
CA ARG A 160 15.13 20.76 -7.05
C ARG A 160 14.87 20.43 -8.52
N PRO A 161 15.80 20.78 -9.43
CA PRO A 161 15.83 20.26 -10.79
C PRO A 161 15.80 18.72 -10.76
N ARG A 162 15.26 18.12 -11.81
CA ARG A 162 15.05 16.65 -11.85
C ARG A 162 16.35 15.86 -11.62
N GLU A 163 17.44 16.33 -12.20
CA GLU A 163 18.79 15.75 -12.13
C GLU A 163 19.44 15.86 -10.74
N GLU A 164 18.95 16.78 -9.90
CA GLU A 164 19.46 16.99 -8.54
C GLU A 164 18.56 16.37 -7.46
N ARG A 165 17.47 15.72 -7.86
CA ARG A 165 16.53 15.12 -6.90
C ARG A 165 17.15 13.88 -6.27
N PRO A 166 17.09 13.74 -4.92
CA PRO A 166 17.55 12.53 -4.28
C PRO A 166 16.71 11.33 -4.74
N LEU A 167 17.32 10.16 -4.77
CA LEU A 167 16.57 8.92 -4.92
C LEU A 167 15.73 8.70 -3.66
N ILE A 168 14.42 8.63 -3.83
CA ILE A 168 13.49 8.23 -2.77
C ILE A 168 13.31 6.71 -2.76
N TYR A 169 12.81 6.16 -1.65
CA TYR A 169 12.57 4.71 -1.48
C TYR A 169 13.83 3.86 -1.66
N ARG A 170 14.94 4.27 -1.04
CA ARG A 170 16.20 3.51 -1.09
C ARG A 170 16.28 2.40 -0.05
N ASN A 171 15.35 2.35 0.88
CA ASN A 171 15.36 1.35 1.91
C ASN A 171 14.26 0.30 1.65
N ILE A 172 14.46 -0.90 2.18
CA ILE A 172 13.43 -1.90 2.31
C ILE A 172 13.19 -2.06 3.81
N ALA A 173 12.01 -1.66 4.28
CA ALA A 173 11.57 -1.88 5.63
C ALA A 173 10.74 -3.16 5.70
N THR A 174 10.93 -3.94 6.76
CA THR A 174 10.19 -5.17 7.00
C THR A 174 9.38 -5.07 8.27
N PHE A 175 8.21 -5.65 8.26
CA PHE A 175 7.27 -5.69 9.38
C PHE A 175 6.73 -7.11 9.55
N ASP A 176 6.41 -7.49 10.77
CA ASP A 176 5.56 -8.65 10.97
C ASP A 176 4.08 -8.31 10.70
N TRP A 177 3.22 -9.32 10.68
CA TRP A 177 1.79 -9.12 10.45
C TRP A 177 1.03 -8.45 11.62
N LEU A 178 1.73 -8.14 12.72
CA LEU A 178 1.23 -7.26 13.78
C LEU A 178 1.64 -5.79 13.55
N GLY A 179 2.24 -5.49 12.40
CA GLY A 179 2.72 -4.15 12.03
C GLY A 179 3.99 -3.73 12.77
N ARG A 180 4.69 -4.62 13.48
CA ARG A 180 5.91 -4.27 14.21
C ARG A 180 7.11 -4.26 13.28
N PRO A 181 7.92 -3.19 13.28
CA PRO A 181 9.12 -3.11 12.44
C PRO A 181 10.15 -4.14 12.87
N GLN A 182 10.79 -4.78 11.91
CA GLN A 182 11.79 -5.82 12.13
C GLN A 182 13.17 -5.35 11.66
N ILE A 183 13.36 -5.16 10.38
CA ILE A 183 14.66 -4.83 9.78
C ILE A 183 14.49 -3.69 8.77
N LEU A 184 15.51 -2.84 8.70
CA LEU A 184 15.65 -1.82 7.66
C LEU A 184 16.90 -2.11 6.84
N TYR A 185 16.72 -2.58 5.63
CA TYR A 185 17.80 -2.76 4.65
C TYR A 185 18.02 -1.46 3.90
N ARG A 186 19.28 -1.05 3.75
CA ARG A 186 19.66 0.13 2.97
C ARG A 186 20.20 -0.27 1.62
N SER A 187 19.78 0.46 0.57
CA SER A 187 20.26 0.30 -0.79
C SER A 187 20.87 1.61 -1.32
N GLU A 188 21.83 1.50 -2.22
CA GLU A 188 22.32 2.64 -3.00
C GLU A 188 21.37 3.00 -4.15
N TYR A 189 20.42 2.13 -4.46
CA TYR A 189 19.47 2.23 -5.54
C TYR A 189 18.07 2.57 -5.00
N ARG A 190 17.27 3.20 -5.83
CA ARG A 190 15.84 3.31 -5.59
C ARG A 190 15.16 1.97 -5.78
N VAL A 191 14.37 1.54 -4.82
CA VAL A 191 13.52 0.35 -4.90
C VAL A 191 12.21 0.72 -5.58
N MET A 192 12.01 0.25 -6.80
CA MET A 192 10.83 0.57 -7.63
C MET A 192 9.67 -0.38 -7.36
N TYR A 193 9.98 -1.67 -7.32
CA TYR A 193 9.01 -2.75 -7.10
C TYR A 193 9.64 -3.85 -6.27
N LEU A 194 8.80 -4.53 -5.51
CA LEU A 194 9.14 -5.67 -4.69
C LEU A 194 8.22 -6.85 -5.04
N CYS A 195 8.76 -8.04 -5.02
CA CYS A 195 8.02 -9.29 -5.18
C CYS A 195 8.64 -10.36 -4.30
N ALA A 196 7.84 -11.06 -3.52
CA ALA A 196 8.29 -12.23 -2.79
C ALA A 196 8.37 -13.43 -3.74
N ASP A 197 9.30 -14.36 -3.48
CA ASP A 197 9.36 -15.64 -4.18
C ASP A 197 8.21 -16.53 -3.67
N GLU A 198 7.34 -16.95 -4.56
CA GLU A 198 6.21 -17.82 -4.21
C GLU A 198 6.64 -19.23 -3.78
N ASN A 199 7.82 -19.67 -4.17
CA ASN A 199 8.36 -21.00 -3.88
C ASN A 199 9.39 -21.01 -2.75
N ASP A 200 9.96 -19.85 -2.43
CA ASP A 200 10.97 -19.70 -1.38
C ASP A 200 10.67 -18.43 -0.59
N GLY A 201 9.87 -18.58 0.46
CA GLY A 201 9.46 -17.48 1.35
C GLY A 201 10.64 -16.77 2.04
N SER A 202 11.88 -17.25 1.87
CA SER A 202 13.10 -16.61 2.36
C SER A 202 13.71 -15.61 1.37
N ARG A 203 13.08 -15.38 0.19
CA ARG A 203 13.63 -14.49 -0.86
C ARG A 203 12.64 -13.44 -1.31
N ILE A 204 13.17 -12.26 -1.58
CA ILE A 204 12.47 -11.21 -2.33
C ILE A 204 13.31 -10.79 -3.53
N TYR A 205 12.61 -10.40 -4.59
CA TYR A 205 13.15 -9.75 -5.77
C TYR A 205 12.78 -8.29 -5.76
N ALA A 206 13.67 -7.44 -6.26
CA ALA A 206 13.42 -6.01 -6.40
C ALA A 206 13.80 -5.53 -7.80
N ILE A 207 12.98 -4.66 -8.38
CA ILE A 207 13.41 -3.82 -9.49
C ILE A 207 14.00 -2.55 -8.88
N LEU A 208 15.27 -2.32 -9.16
CA LEU A 208 16.05 -1.21 -8.67
C LEU A 208 16.36 -0.22 -9.79
N SER A 209 16.51 1.06 -9.47
CA SER A 209 17.02 2.06 -10.43
C SER A 209 18.07 2.96 -9.79
N ASP A 210 19.06 3.38 -10.60
CA ASP A 210 20.04 4.39 -10.20
C ASP A 210 19.63 5.82 -10.62
N ASN A 211 20.48 6.79 -10.34
CA ASN A 211 20.30 8.20 -10.72
C ASN A 211 20.36 8.45 -12.23
N GLU A 212 20.96 7.54 -12.99
CA GLU A 212 21.07 7.62 -14.45
C GLU A 212 19.86 6.99 -15.16
N GLY A 213 18.91 6.41 -14.40
CA GLY A 213 17.72 5.78 -14.93
C GLY A 213 17.95 4.35 -15.46
N ARG A 214 19.07 3.72 -15.11
CA ARG A 214 19.31 2.31 -15.43
C ARG A 214 18.56 1.43 -14.42
N TYR A 215 18.13 0.27 -14.89
CA TYR A 215 17.39 -0.69 -14.07
C TYR A 215 18.19 -1.93 -13.79
N TYR A 216 18.01 -2.48 -12.60
CA TYR A 216 18.68 -3.69 -12.11
C TYR A 216 17.65 -4.61 -11.46
N ILE A 217 17.94 -5.89 -11.43
CA ILE A 217 17.21 -6.87 -10.63
C ILE A 217 18.07 -7.19 -9.41
N GLY A 218 17.54 -6.88 -8.24
CA GLY A 218 18.13 -7.25 -6.95
C GLY A 218 17.45 -8.50 -6.39
N VAL A 219 18.21 -9.30 -5.64
CA VAL A 219 17.70 -10.44 -4.88
C VAL A 219 18.22 -10.31 -3.46
N ALA A 220 17.34 -10.44 -2.48
CA ALA A 220 17.69 -10.50 -1.07
C ALA A 220 17.14 -11.80 -0.46
N GLY A 221 17.96 -12.47 0.36
CA GLY A 221 17.58 -13.61 1.19
C GLY A 221 17.53 -13.20 2.66
N PHE A 222 16.69 -13.85 3.46
CA PHE A 222 16.46 -13.56 4.89
C PHE A 222 16.75 -14.75 5.77
#